data_80d5665be3a17a247ccb767cf4cea60b
#
_entry.id   80d5665be3a17a247ccb767cf4cea60b
#
_cell.length_a   1.000
_cell.length_b   1.000
_cell.length_c   1.000
_cell.angle_alpha   90.00
_cell.angle_beta   90.00
_cell.angle_gamma   90.00
#
_symmetry.space_group_name_H-M   'P 1'
#
loop_
_entity.id
_entity.type
_entity.pdbx_description
1 polymer ?
#
loop_
_entity_poly.entity_id
_entity_poly.type
_entity_poly.pdbx_seq_one_letter_code
_entity_poly.pdbx_strand_id
1 'polypeptide(L)'
;MKYGLIGYPIAHSLSPALFRAAYPDRPEMTYDLIEESDFERAYARFLKDYEAVNVTTPYKDEAFRKVNVADTIARELYAVNILKKKDGKIYGYNSDFWALQKMLAPYTKKEPRTKVLVIGCGGAAKAAALAALKLRMSVSVANRDFRKAREFCFNGGGMIPLRLDQIPKIAPNCDILIYALPVRLDVLDELPLEGRVVVEANYKDPCLQPLCEAAGATYISGIDWLKEQAVAGYRLMTGIEPDEASVRACCAPQ
;
A
#
# COMPACT_ATOMS: atom_id res chain seq x y z
N MET A 1 22.64 0.40 -13.57
CA MET A 1 21.38 1.16 -13.34
C MET A 1 21.06 1.13 -11.87
N LYS A 2 20.79 2.29 -11.26
CA LYS A 2 20.50 2.37 -9.82
C LYS A 2 19.02 2.63 -9.56
N TYR A 3 18.46 1.85 -8.65
CA TYR A 3 17.10 1.97 -8.12
C TYR A 3 17.16 2.08 -6.60
N GLY A 4 16.06 2.41 -5.95
CA GLY A 4 16.07 2.50 -4.50
C GLY A 4 14.70 2.74 -3.86
N LEU A 5 14.71 2.86 -2.53
CA LEU A 5 13.56 3.19 -1.71
C LEU A 5 13.85 4.46 -0.90
N ILE A 6 13.00 5.47 -1.06
CA ILE A 6 12.98 6.67 -0.21
C ILE A 6 11.97 6.49 0.93
N GLY A 7 12.39 6.75 2.15
CA GLY A 7 11.54 6.71 3.34
C GLY A 7 12.31 6.97 4.63
N TYR A 8 11.59 7.03 5.78
CA TYR A 8 12.22 7.19 7.09
C TYR A 8 11.28 6.76 8.23
N PRO A 9 11.72 5.89 9.16
CA PRO A 9 12.90 5.01 9.08
C PRO A 9 12.61 3.77 8.19
N ILE A 10 13.60 3.29 7.42
CA ILE A 10 13.43 2.17 6.46
C ILE A 10 14.53 1.10 6.53
N ALA A 11 15.44 1.17 7.51
CA ALA A 11 16.54 0.20 7.64
C ALA A 11 16.07 -1.28 7.65
N HIS A 12 14.84 -1.54 8.08
CA HIS A 12 14.21 -2.86 8.15
C HIS A 12 13.52 -3.30 6.84
N SER A 13 13.58 -2.49 5.78
CA SER A 13 12.82 -2.76 4.55
C SER A 13 13.31 -3.99 3.81
N LEU A 14 12.38 -4.83 3.38
CA LEU A 14 12.63 -6.02 2.56
C LEU A 14 12.78 -5.70 1.07
N SER A 15 12.56 -4.45 0.66
CA SER A 15 12.59 -4.04 -0.77
C SER A 15 13.89 -4.38 -1.48
N PRO A 16 15.11 -4.23 -0.89
CA PRO A 16 16.34 -4.63 -1.56
C PRO A 16 16.41 -6.13 -1.87
N ALA A 17 15.94 -6.98 -0.93
CA ALA A 17 15.90 -8.43 -1.14
C ALA A 17 14.89 -8.82 -2.23
N LEU A 18 13.70 -8.22 -2.21
CA LEU A 18 12.67 -8.42 -3.23
C LEU A 18 13.12 -7.97 -4.62
N PHE A 19 13.84 -6.83 -4.72
CA PHE A 19 14.37 -6.36 -6.00
C PHE A 19 15.43 -7.30 -6.57
N ARG A 20 16.31 -7.83 -5.72
CA ARG A 20 17.30 -8.84 -6.14
C ARG A 20 16.63 -10.13 -6.59
N ALA A 21 15.60 -10.57 -5.89
CA ALA A 21 14.82 -11.74 -6.28
C ALA A 21 14.07 -11.52 -7.61
N ALA A 22 13.61 -10.29 -7.86
CA ALA A 22 12.93 -9.92 -9.11
C ALA A 22 13.85 -9.96 -10.34
N TYR A 23 15.16 -9.74 -10.15
CA TYR A 23 16.14 -9.62 -11.23
C TYR A 23 17.44 -10.37 -10.92
N PRO A 24 17.39 -11.71 -10.73
CA PRO A 24 18.56 -12.49 -10.30
C PRO A 24 19.72 -12.45 -11.30
N ASP A 25 19.41 -12.37 -12.61
CA ASP A 25 20.37 -12.39 -13.71
C ASP A 25 20.80 -10.99 -14.18
N ARG A 26 20.57 -9.95 -13.35
CA ARG A 26 20.86 -8.55 -13.67
C ARG A 26 21.79 -7.89 -12.63
N PRO A 27 23.07 -8.32 -12.54
CA PRO A 27 23.99 -7.79 -11.54
C PRO A 27 24.31 -6.30 -11.71
N GLU A 28 24.07 -5.73 -12.89
CA GLU A 28 24.22 -4.31 -13.18
C GLU A 28 23.12 -3.43 -12.56
N MET A 29 22.04 -4.05 -12.08
CA MET A 29 20.93 -3.36 -11.44
C MET A 29 21.07 -3.44 -9.93
N THR A 30 21.17 -2.29 -9.28
CA THR A 30 21.28 -2.18 -7.81
C THR A 30 20.06 -1.49 -7.21
N TYR A 31 19.77 -1.82 -5.95
CA TYR A 31 18.66 -1.23 -5.22
C TYR A 31 19.10 -0.85 -3.81
N ASP A 32 19.08 0.45 -3.51
CA ASP A 32 19.58 1.03 -2.28
C ASP A 32 18.45 1.54 -1.39
N LEU A 33 18.70 1.61 -0.07
CA LEU A 33 17.85 2.36 0.85
C LEU A 33 18.35 3.81 0.91
N ILE A 34 17.46 4.75 0.57
CA ILE A 34 17.68 6.20 0.68
C ILE A 34 16.98 6.66 1.95
N GLU A 35 17.58 6.30 3.09
CA GLU A 35 17.05 6.62 4.42
C GLU A 35 17.45 8.03 4.81
N GLU A 36 16.53 8.97 4.72
CA GLU A 36 16.72 10.38 5.04
C GLU A 36 15.48 10.89 5.80
N SER A 37 15.70 11.63 6.87
CA SER A 37 14.62 12.29 7.62
C SER A 37 14.10 13.56 6.96
N ASP A 38 14.75 14.01 5.90
CA ASP A 38 14.40 15.17 5.07
C ASP A 38 14.14 14.72 3.64
N PHE A 39 12.91 14.93 3.16
CA PHE A 39 12.50 14.51 1.83
C PHE A 39 13.29 15.22 0.72
N GLU A 40 13.60 16.51 0.86
CA GLU A 40 14.33 17.24 -0.19
C GLU A 40 15.74 16.70 -0.39
N ARG A 41 16.41 16.26 0.68
CA ARG A 41 17.70 15.56 0.59
C ARG A 41 17.58 14.22 -0.11
N ALA A 42 16.59 13.42 0.27
CA ALA A 42 16.31 12.13 -0.40
C ALA A 42 16.00 12.33 -1.89
N TYR A 43 15.18 13.33 -2.21
CA TYR A 43 14.79 13.67 -3.58
C TYR A 43 15.98 14.16 -4.40
N ALA A 44 16.86 14.98 -3.83
CA ALA A 44 18.09 15.43 -4.50
C ALA A 44 19.02 14.23 -4.84
N ARG A 45 19.16 13.27 -3.94
CA ARG A 45 19.90 12.01 -4.20
C ARG A 45 19.25 11.21 -5.33
N PHE A 46 17.91 11.06 -5.33
CA PHE A 46 17.21 10.42 -6.43
C PHE A 46 17.51 11.09 -7.78
N LEU A 47 17.39 12.42 -7.86
CA LEU A 47 17.65 13.15 -9.11
C LEU A 47 19.06 12.94 -9.64
N LYS A 48 20.05 12.89 -8.74
CA LYS A 48 21.45 12.75 -9.10
C LYS A 48 21.81 11.32 -9.54
N ASP A 49 21.43 10.31 -8.77
CA ASP A 49 22.08 8.99 -8.80
C ASP A 49 21.20 7.85 -9.30
N TYR A 50 19.86 8.00 -9.34
CA TYR A 50 18.92 6.87 -9.57
C TYR A 50 18.07 7.07 -10.82
N GLU A 51 17.70 5.97 -11.48
CA GLU A 51 16.77 5.97 -12.62
C GLU A 51 15.31 6.06 -12.15
N ALA A 52 14.97 5.26 -11.14
CA ALA A 52 13.67 5.28 -10.49
C ALA A 52 13.81 4.87 -9.02
N VAL A 53 12.86 5.30 -8.19
CA VAL A 53 12.80 4.93 -6.76
C VAL A 53 11.37 4.61 -6.34
N ASN A 54 11.23 3.67 -5.41
CA ASN A 54 10.03 3.59 -4.61
C ASN A 54 10.02 4.70 -3.56
N VAL A 55 8.84 5.09 -3.13
CA VAL A 55 8.62 6.04 -2.03
C VAL A 55 7.67 5.41 -1.02
N THR A 56 8.09 5.43 0.26
CA THR A 56 7.26 4.95 1.37
C THR A 56 7.02 6.05 2.40
N THR A 57 6.44 5.68 3.52
CA THR A 57 6.16 6.58 4.64
C THR A 57 7.43 7.34 5.08
N PRO A 58 7.31 8.65 5.35
CA PRO A 58 6.08 9.46 5.32
C PRO A 58 5.85 10.21 4.00
N TYR A 59 6.62 10.00 2.95
CA TYR A 59 6.89 10.90 1.84
C TYR A 59 5.99 10.77 0.60
N LYS A 60 5.00 9.86 0.58
CA LYS A 60 4.17 9.60 -0.63
C LYS A 60 3.40 10.83 -1.14
N ASP A 61 2.90 11.67 -0.23
CA ASP A 61 2.17 12.90 -0.56
C ASP A 61 3.14 14.02 -1.00
N GLU A 62 4.33 14.11 -0.38
CA GLU A 62 5.37 15.07 -0.78
C GLU A 62 5.95 14.73 -2.15
N ALA A 63 6.23 13.45 -2.39
CA ALA A 63 6.71 12.97 -3.67
C ALA A 63 5.71 13.25 -4.81
N PHE A 64 4.40 13.16 -4.54
CA PHE A 64 3.37 13.50 -5.52
C PHE A 64 3.48 14.95 -5.99
N ARG A 65 3.85 15.89 -5.11
CA ARG A 65 4.02 17.32 -5.47
C ARG A 65 5.23 17.58 -6.38
N LYS A 66 6.16 16.61 -6.48
CA LYS A 66 7.38 16.73 -7.30
C LYS A 66 7.26 16.11 -8.70
N VAL A 67 6.15 15.42 -9.01
CA VAL A 67 6.00 14.79 -10.31
C VAL A 67 5.56 15.79 -11.39
N ASN A 68 6.13 15.63 -12.58
CA ASN A 68 5.69 16.37 -13.77
C ASN A 68 4.48 15.69 -14.42
N VAL A 69 4.45 14.35 -14.37
CA VAL A 69 3.40 13.52 -14.96
C VAL A 69 3.00 12.44 -13.96
N ALA A 70 1.80 12.55 -13.40
CA ALA A 70 1.22 11.51 -12.57
C ALA A 70 0.24 10.67 -13.40
N ASP A 71 0.21 9.36 -13.16
CA ASP A 71 -0.83 8.50 -13.74
C ASP A 71 -2.22 8.83 -13.13
N THR A 72 -3.27 8.27 -13.70
CA THR A 72 -4.63 8.56 -13.25
C THR A 72 -4.85 8.19 -11.79
N ILE A 73 -4.33 7.05 -11.37
CA ILE A 73 -4.46 6.57 -9.99
C ILE A 73 -3.69 7.44 -9.00
N ALA A 74 -2.45 7.78 -9.31
CA ALA A 74 -1.64 8.67 -8.48
C ALA A 74 -2.30 10.05 -8.30
N ARG A 75 -2.98 10.56 -9.34
CA ARG A 75 -3.75 11.81 -9.27
C ARG A 75 -4.98 11.70 -8.37
N GLU A 76 -5.75 10.61 -8.47
CA GLU A 76 -6.91 10.40 -7.61
C GLU A 76 -6.52 10.23 -6.13
N LEU A 77 -5.34 9.63 -5.86
CA LEU A 77 -4.81 9.40 -4.52
C LEU A 77 -4.11 10.63 -3.92
N TYR A 78 -3.64 11.56 -4.76
CA TYR A 78 -2.69 12.62 -4.38
C TYR A 78 -1.44 12.04 -3.70
N ALA A 79 -1.01 10.83 -4.13
CA ALA A 79 0.12 10.12 -3.54
C ALA A 79 0.78 9.20 -4.57
N VAL A 80 2.12 9.16 -4.56
CA VAL A 80 2.91 8.22 -5.35
C VAL A 80 3.75 7.33 -4.45
N ASN A 81 3.96 6.08 -4.87
CA ASN A 81 4.95 5.20 -4.26
C ASN A 81 6.08 4.83 -5.24
N ILE A 82 6.08 5.45 -6.43
CA ILE A 82 7.15 5.32 -7.43
C ILE A 82 7.40 6.68 -8.09
N LEU A 83 8.68 7.06 -8.17
CA LEU A 83 9.18 8.15 -9.00
C LEU A 83 10.11 7.56 -10.06
N LYS A 84 9.93 7.93 -11.33
CA LYS A 84 10.76 7.48 -12.47
C LYS A 84 11.17 8.66 -13.34
N LYS A 85 12.46 8.74 -13.63
CA LYS A 85 12.99 9.69 -14.62
C LYS A 85 12.76 9.15 -16.03
N LYS A 86 12.18 9.95 -16.89
CA LYS A 86 12.00 9.64 -18.30
C LYS A 86 11.86 10.92 -19.11
N ASP A 87 12.60 11.06 -20.21
CA ASP A 87 12.53 12.19 -21.15
C ASP A 87 12.64 13.57 -20.46
N GLY A 88 13.55 13.71 -19.49
CA GLY A 88 13.75 14.95 -18.71
C GLY A 88 12.61 15.28 -17.72
N LYS A 89 11.64 14.38 -17.54
CA LYS A 89 10.49 14.54 -16.64
C LYS A 89 10.49 13.48 -15.54
N ILE A 90 9.83 13.80 -14.43
CA ILE A 90 9.55 12.87 -13.35
C ILE A 90 8.11 12.34 -13.49
N TYR A 91 8.00 11.05 -13.66
CA TYR A 91 6.73 10.33 -13.69
C TYR A 91 6.44 9.73 -12.32
N GLY A 92 5.19 9.81 -11.89
CA GLY A 92 4.72 9.28 -10.61
C GLY A 92 3.64 8.21 -10.78
N TYR A 93 3.77 7.09 -10.05
CA TYR A 93 2.82 5.97 -10.07
C TYR A 93 2.49 5.52 -8.66
N ASN A 94 1.41 4.72 -8.55
CA ASN A 94 1.05 4.10 -7.28
C ASN A 94 0.78 2.60 -7.46
N SER A 95 1.78 1.76 -7.16
CA SER A 95 1.68 0.29 -7.29
C SER A 95 0.89 -0.37 -6.14
N ASP A 96 0.72 0.30 -5.00
CA ASP A 96 -0.13 -0.22 -3.90
C ASP A 96 -1.57 -0.43 -4.37
N PHE A 97 -2.09 0.50 -5.17
CA PHE A 97 -3.43 0.39 -5.74
C PHE A 97 -3.58 -0.88 -6.60
N TRP A 98 -2.66 -1.12 -7.53
CA TRP A 98 -2.72 -2.27 -8.43
C TRP A 98 -2.61 -3.60 -7.69
N ALA A 99 -1.73 -3.65 -6.67
CA ALA A 99 -1.61 -4.81 -5.81
C ALA A 99 -2.94 -5.12 -5.11
N LEU A 100 -3.52 -4.13 -4.45
CA LEU A 100 -4.77 -4.30 -3.72
C LEU A 100 -5.96 -4.60 -4.62
N GLN A 101 -6.03 -3.99 -5.81
CA GLN A 101 -7.06 -4.32 -6.77
C GLN A 101 -7.02 -5.80 -7.16
N LYS A 102 -5.82 -6.34 -7.41
CA LYS A 102 -5.61 -7.77 -7.69
C LYS A 102 -5.96 -8.65 -6.50
N MET A 103 -5.49 -8.30 -5.30
CA MET A 103 -5.69 -9.08 -4.08
C MET A 103 -7.16 -9.10 -3.62
N LEU A 104 -7.89 -8.01 -3.82
CA LEU A 104 -9.30 -7.90 -3.41
C LEU A 104 -10.29 -8.43 -4.45
N ALA A 105 -9.89 -8.52 -5.74
CA ALA A 105 -10.78 -8.96 -6.82
C ALA A 105 -11.50 -10.29 -6.57
N PRO A 106 -10.85 -11.35 -5.99
CA PRO A 106 -11.53 -12.63 -5.72
C PRO A 106 -12.70 -12.53 -4.73
N TYR A 107 -12.73 -11.49 -3.91
CA TYR A 107 -13.74 -11.29 -2.86
C TYR A 107 -14.88 -10.36 -3.28
N THR A 108 -14.95 -10.00 -4.57
CA THR A 108 -16.00 -9.11 -5.09
C THR A 108 -17.32 -9.84 -5.24
N LYS A 109 -18.37 -9.34 -4.57
CA LYS A 109 -19.76 -9.78 -4.72
C LYS A 109 -20.55 -8.73 -5.52
N LYS A 110 -21.48 -9.18 -6.37
CA LYS A 110 -22.34 -8.26 -7.14
C LYS A 110 -23.54 -7.78 -6.32
N GLU A 111 -24.25 -8.72 -5.67
CA GLU A 111 -25.43 -8.45 -4.86
C GLU A 111 -25.47 -9.39 -3.63
N PRO A 112 -25.58 -8.88 -2.41
CA PRO A 112 -25.28 -7.48 -2.07
C PRO A 112 -23.81 -7.15 -2.33
N ARG A 113 -23.48 -5.88 -2.60
CA ARG A 113 -22.09 -5.46 -2.82
C ARG A 113 -21.23 -5.77 -1.60
N THR A 114 -20.01 -6.23 -1.86
CA THR A 114 -18.99 -6.41 -0.81
C THR A 114 -18.78 -5.13 -0.02
N LYS A 115 -18.87 -5.20 1.29
CA LYS A 115 -18.67 -4.07 2.21
C LYS A 115 -17.26 -4.10 2.79
N VAL A 116 -16.55 -3.01 2.66
CA VAL A 116 -15.16 -2.86 3.09
C VAL A 116 -15.04 -1.77 4.13
N LEU A 117 -14.40 -2.09 5.25
CA LEU A 117 -13.98 -1.12 6.25
C LEU A 117 -12.47 -0.94 6.20
N VAL A 118 -12.01 0.24 5.86
CA VAL A 118 -10.59 0.62 5.89
C VAL A 118 -10.32 1.41 7.17
N ILE A 119 -9.38 0.96 7.97
CA ILE A 119 -8.95 1.62 9.21
C ILE A 119 -7.59 2.27 8.97
N GLY A 120 -7.59 3.60 8.94
CA GLY A 120 -6.48 4.46 8.57
C GLY A 120 -6.82 5.39 7.39
N CYS A 121 -6.00 6.43 7.18
CA CYS A 121 -6.12 7.37 6.07
C CYS A 121 -4.74 7.90 5.61
N GLY A 122 -3.70 7.06 5.74
CA GLY A 122 -2.38 7.28 5.14
C GLY A 122 -2.34 6.77 3.69
N GLY A 123 -1.19 6.88 3.03
CA GLY A 123 -1.04 6.52 1.62
C GLY A 123 -1.49 5.09 1.29
N ALA A 124 -1.14 4.11 2.15
CA ALA A 124 -1.57 2.71 1.98
C ALA A 124 -3.09 2.55 2.11
N ALA A 125 -3.69 3.14 3.18
CA ALA A 125 -5.13 3.11 3.39
C ALA A 125 -5.92 3.76 2.23
N LYS A 126 -5.45 4.89 1.72
CA LYS A 126 -6.05 5.56 0.56
C LYS A 126 -6.01 4.68 -0.69
N ALA A 127 -4.86 4.03 -0.96
CA ALA A 127 -4.73 3.10 -2.08
C ALA A 127 -5.69 1.91 -1.96
N ALA A 128 -5.84 1.34 -0.74
CA ALA A 128 -6.76 0.25 -0.45
C ALA A 128 -8.22 0.65 -0.65
N ALA A 129 -8.61 1.79 -0.12
CA ALA A 129 -9.97 2.31 -0.25
C ALA A 129 -10.34 2.57 -1.72
N LEU A 130 -9.43 3.20 -2.48
CA LEU A 130 -9.67 3.45 -3.90
C LEU A 130 -9.71 2.15 -4.71
N ALA A 131 -8.85 1.17 -4.43
CA ALA A 131 -8.86 -0.14 -5.09
C ALA A 131 -10.20 -0.86 -4.88
N ALA A 132 -10.70 -0.90 -3.64
CA ALA A 132 -11.99 -1.47 -3.31
C ALA A 132 -13.15 -0.72 -4.02
N LEU A 133 -13.10 0.61 -4.05
CA LEU A 133 -14.11 1.44 -4.74
C LEU A 133 -14.14 1.15 -6.24
N LYS A 134 -12.97 1.04 -6.90
CA LYS A 134 -12.87 0.71 -8.34
C LYS A 134 -13.35 -0.73 -8.65
N LEU A 135 -13.32 -1.63 -7.66
CA LEU A 135 -13.96 -2.95 -7.71
C LEU A 135 -15.48 -2.91 -7.42
N ARG A 136 -16.08 -1.71 -7.33
CA ARG A 136 -17.50 -1.49 -7.03
C ARG A 136 -17.95 -1.99 -5.66
N MET A 137 -17.04 -2.10 -4.71
CA MET A 137 -17.35 -2.42 -3.32
C MET A 137 -17.90 -1.18 -2.59
N SER A 138 -18.66 -1.39 -1.52
CA SER A 138 -19.12 -0.31 -0.62
C SER A 138 -18.05 -0.04 0.41
N VAL A 139 -17.44 1.15 0.40
CA VAL A 139 -16.24 1.46 1.19
C VAL A 139 -16.54 2.45 2.29
N SER A 140 -16.12 2.11 3.52
CA SER A 140 -16.09 3.02 4.66
C SER A 140 -14.63 3.22 5.10
N VAL A 141 -14.25 4.44 5.47
CA VAL A 141 -12.89 4.80 5.90
C VAL A 141 -12.92 5.40 7.30
N ALA A 142 -12.35 4.70 8.26
CA ALA A 142 -12.25 5.15 9.66
C ALA A 142 -10.87 5.73 9.94
N ASN A 143 -10.81 6.91 10.55
CA ASN A 143 -9.53 7.53 10.93
C ASN A 143 -9.67 8.36 12.22
N ARG A 144 -8.58 8.45 13.00
CA ARG A 144 -8.49 9.30 14.19
C ARG A 144 -8.78 10.76 13.86
N ASP A 145 -8.15 11.29 12.83
CA ASP A 145 -8.50 12.60 12.26
C ASP A 145 -9.64 12.43 11.26
N PHE A 146 -10.86 12.65 11.74
CA PHE A 146 -12.06 12.54 10.92
C PHE A 146 -12.08 13.52 9.73
N ARG A 147 -11.43 14.68 9.85
CA ARG A 147 -11.37 15.66 8.76
C ARG A 147 -10.61 15.07 7.57
N LYS A 148 -9.48 14.39 7.81
CA LYS A 148 -8.73 13.70 6.74
C LYS A 148 -9.55 12.62 6.06
N ALA A 149 -10.27 11.79 6.83
CA ALA A 149 -11.15 10.77 6.26
C ALA A 149 -12.26 11.40 5.41
N ARG A 150 -12.91 12.45 5.92
CA ARG A 150 -13.98 13.17 5.22
C ARG A 150 -13.50 13.81 3.91
N GLU A 151 -12.37 14.48 3.94
CA GLU A 151 -11.78 15.10 2.75
C GLU A 151 -11.43 14.07 1.68
N PHE A 152 -10.77 12.98 2.08
CA PHE A 152 -10.43 11.88 1.17
C PHE A 152 -11.69 11.23 0.57
N CYS A 153 -12.69 10.90 1.38
CA CYS A 153 -13.92 10.28 0.92
C CYS A 153 -14.73 11.20 -0.02
N PHE A 154 -14.73 12.51 0.25
CA PHE A 154 -15.38 13.51 -0.60
C PHE A 154 -14.72 13.61 -1.97
N ASN A 155 -13.39 13.72 -2.00
CA ASN A 155 -12.61 13.84 -3.23
C ASN A 155 -12.63 12.56 -4.08
N GLY A 156 -12.61 11.38 -3.44
CA GLY A 156 -12.69 10.08 -4.12
C GLY A 156 -14.10 9.68 -4.56
N GLY A 157 -15.13 10.32 -4.01
CA GLY A 157 -16.56 10.05 -4.28
C GLY A 157 -17.01 8.64 -3.84
N GLY A 158 -18.24 8.53 -3.31
CA GLY A 158 -18.87 7.23 -3.03
C GLY A 158 -18.34 6.43 -1.84
N MET A 159 -17.45 6.99 -1.02
CA MET A 159 -16.96 6.40 0.23
C MET A 159 -17.57 7.09 1.46
N ILE A 160 -17.69 6.36 2.57
CA ILE A 160 -18.28 6.86 3.82
C ILE A 160 -17.17 7.12 4.84
N PRO A 161 -16.97 8.37 5.28
CA PRO A 161 -16.00 8.67 6.33
C PRO A 161 -16.55 8.31 7.71
N LEU A 162 -15.72 7.71 8.56
CA LEU A 162 -16.06 7.30 9.93
C LEU A 162 -15.02 7.80 10.92
N ARG A 163 -15.46 7.98 12.17
CA ARG A 163 -14.56 8.11 13.33
C ARG A 163 -14.22 6.73 13.87
N LEU A 164 -13.13 6.61 14.63
CA LEU A 164 -12.70 5.32 15.19
C LEU A 164 -13.75 4.73 16.16
N ASP A 165 -14.47 5.55 16.91
CA ASP A 165 -15.53 5.13 17.83
C ASP A 165 -16.75 4.51 17.15
N GLN A 166 -16.86 4.63 15.83
CA GLN A 166 -17.92 4.02 15.02
C GLN A 166 -17.56 2.62 14.50
N ILE A 167 -16.30 2.21 14.65
CA ILE A 167 -15.82 0.90 14.17
C ILE A 167 -16.65 -0.27 14.73
N PRO A 168 -16.91 -0.39 16.06
CA PRO A 168 -17.67 -1.52 16.61
C PRO A 168 -19.08 -1.67 16.03
N LYS A 169 -19.70 -0.55 15.64
CA LYS A 169 -21.05 -0.55 15.07
C LYS A 169 -21.04 -0.96 13.59
N ILE A 170 -19.99 -0.65 12.85
CA ILE A 170 -19.93 -0.84 11.40
C ILE A 170 -19.25 -2.16 11.02
N ALA A 171 -18.18 -2.55 11.71
CA ALA A 171 -17.41 -3.76 11.42
C ALA A 171 -18.27 -5.05 11.34
N PRO A 172 -19.28 -5.27 12.18
CA PRO A 172 -20.14 -6.47 12.08
C PRO A 172 -20.85 -6.65 10.73
N ASN A 173 -21.02 -5.56 9.98
CA ASN A 173 -21.67 -5.57 8.67
C ASN A 173 -20.69 -5.55 7.48
N CYS A 174 -19.39 -5.66 7.73
CA CYS A 174 -18.37 -5.62 6.68
C CYS A 174 -17.90 -7.04 6.33
N ASP A 175 -17.68 -7.30 5.05
CA ASP A 175 -17.09 -8.55 4.53
C ASP A 175 -15.56 -8.52 4.60
N ILE A 176 -14.97 -7.34 4.42
CA ILE A 176 -13.53 -7.14 4.39
C ILE A 176 -13.14 -6.04 5.38
N LEU A 177 -12.11 -6.31 6.16
CA LEU A 177 -11.43 -5.35 7.03
C LEU A 177 -10.04 -5.08 6.49
N ILE A 178 -9.67 -3.83 6.27
CA ILE A 178 -8.30 -3.43 5.87
C ILE A 178 -7.70 -2.55 6.95
N TYR A 179 -6.67 -3.05 7.61
CA TYR A 179 -5.99 -2.37 8.69
C TYR A 179 -4.66 -1.75 8.22
N ALA A 180 -4.59 -0.43 8.19
CA ALA A 180 -3.43 0.29 7.66
C ALA A 180 -2.91 1.37 8.64
N LEU A 181 -2.94 1.04 9.95
CA LEU A 181 -2.31 1.85 11.00
C LEU A 181 -1.02 1.18 11.48
N PRO A 182 0.00 1.97 11.88
CA PRO A 182 1.25 1.45 12.43
C PRO A 182 1.14 1.05 13.91
N VAL A 183 0.02 1.32 14.55
CA VAL A 183 -0.24 1.07 15.97
C VAL A 183 -1.45 0.18 16.13
N ARG A 184 -1.44 -0.70 17.13
CA ARG A 184 -2.59 -1.52 17.48
C ARG A 184 -3.65 -0.68 18.19
N LEU A 185 -4.92 -0.89 17.84
CA LEU A 185 -6.07 -0.29 18.53
C LEU A 185 -6.75 -1.37 19.39
N ASP A 186 -7.19 -1.01 20.60
CA ASP A 186 -7.87 -1.93 21.53
C ASP A 186 -9.16 -2.49 20.94
N VAL A 187 -9.86 -1.72 20.10
CA VAL A 187 -11.10 -2.13 19.42
C VAL A 187 -10.93 -3.38 18.55
N LEU A 188 -9.71 -3.76 18.17
CA LEU A 188 -9.46 -4.92 17.34
C LEU A 188 -9.83 -6.24 18.03
N ASP A 189 -9.73 -6.31 19.36
CA ASP A 189 -10.08 -7.50 20.16
C ASP A 189 -11.59 -7.78 20.19
N GLU A 190 -12.40 -6.75 19.91
CA GLU A 190 -13.86 -6.83 19.92
C GLU A 190 -14.45 -7.07 18.52
N LEU A 191 -13.60 -7.11 17.47
CA LEU A 191 -14.09 -7.21 16.11
C LEU A 191 -14.54 -8.64 15.78
N PRO A 192 -15.73 -8.83 15.20
CA PRO A 192 -16.20 -10.12 14.74
C PRO A 192 -15.48 -10.46 13.42
N LEU A 193 -14.41 -11.26 13.49
CA LEU A 193 -13.58 -11.59 12.34
C LEU A 193 -14.00 -12.88 11.61
N GLU A 194 -14.82 -13.74 12.24
CA GLU A 194 -15.26 -15.00 11.66
C GLU A 194 -15.84 -14.84 10.24
N GLY A 195 -15.35 -15.66 9.32
CA GLY A 195 -15.77 -15.68 7.91
C GLY A 195 -15.43 -14.42 7.09
N ARG A 196 -14.63 -13.52 7.63
CA ARG A 196 -14.20 -12.28 6.96
C ARG A 196 -12.83 -12.39 6.32
N VAL A 197 -12.57 -11.47 5.40
CA VAL A 197 -11.24 -11.24 4.87
C VAL A 197 -10.62 -10.07 5.61
N VAL A 198 -9.42 -10.27 6.14
CA VAL A 198 -8.66 -9.25 6.88
C VAL A 198 -7.34 -9.01 6.16
N VAL A 199 -7.11 -7.76 5.77
CA VAL A 199 -5.86 -7.32 5.15
C VAL A 199 -5.12 -6.41 6.14
N GLU A 200 -3.89 -6.75 6.48
CA GLU A 200 -3.06 -5.94 7.36
C GLU A 200 -1.86 -5.36 6.61
N ALA A 201 -1.70 -4.03 6.63
CA ALA A 201 -0.60 -3.38 5.93
C ALA A 201 0.74 -3.49 6.67
N ASN A 202 0.70 -3.63 8.00
CA ASN A 202 1.90 -3.76 8.82
C ASN A 202 2.48 -5.18 8.72
N TYR A 203 3.67 -5.30 8.16
CA TYR A 203 4.38 -6.58 8.05
C TYR A 203 5.52 -6.74 9.05
N LYS A 204 5.94 -5.66 9.69
CA LYS A 204 7.03 -5.68 10.67
C LYS A 204 6.56 -6.19 12.03
N ASP A 205 5.40 -5.75 12.45
CA ASP A 205 4.79 -6.08 13.73
C ASP A 205 3.28 -6.27 13.52
N PRO A 206 2.87 -7.40 12.86
CA PRO A 206 1.48 -7.68 12.58
C PRO A 206 0.73 -8.02 13.87
N CYS A 207 -0.45 -7.43 14.05
CA CYS A 207 -1.25 -7.61 15.26
C CYS A 207 -2.58 -8.34 15.03
N LEU A 208 -2.98 -8.53 13.78
CA LEU A 208 -4.26 -9.15 13.43
C LEU A 208 -4.16 -10.65 13.10
N GLN A 209 -2.97 -11.15 12.75
CA GLN A 209 -2.80 -12.54 12.37
C GLN A 209 -3.32 -13.51 13.46
N PRO A 210 -2.93 -13.40 14.75
CA PRO A 210 -3.41 -14.32 15.78
C PRO A 210 -4.93 -14.24 15.99
N LEU A 211 -5.52 -13.06 15.86
CA LEU A 211 -6.97 -12.85 15.98
C LEU A 211 -7.71 -13.51 14.80
N CYS A 212 -7.17 -13.41 13.59
CA CYS A 212 -7.71 -14.05 12.40
C CYS A 212 -7.66 -15.57 12.48
N GLU A 213 -6.53 -16.12 12.94
CA GLU A 213 -6.35 -17.57 13.15
C GLU A 213 -7.35 -18.11 14.16
N ALA A 214 -7.53 -17.43 15.29
CA ALA A 214 -8.48 -17.81 16.33
C ALA A 214 -9.94 -17.74 15.85
N ALA A 215 -10.27 -16.78 14.97
CA ALA A 215 -11.61 -16.58 14.44
C ALA A 215 -11.89 -17.36 13.14
N GLY A 216 -10.92 -18.06 12.56
CA GLY A 216 -11.08 -18.71 11.25
C GLY A 216 -11.30 -17.71 10.09
N ALA A 217 -10.74 -16.50 10.20
CA ALA A 217 -10.81 -15.48 9.16
C ALA A 217 -9.76 -15.73 8.07
N THR A 218 -10.02 -15.27 6.85
CA THR A 218 -8.99 -15.22 5.80
C THR A 218 -8.05 -14.05 6.07
N TYR A 219 -6.79 -14.34 6.39
CA TYR A 219 -5.78 -13.31 6.63
C TYR A 219 -4.89 -13.09 5.42
N ILE A 220 -4.74 -11.84 5.03
CA ILE A 220 -3.84 -11.37 3.97
C ILE A 220 -2.78 -10.48 4.62
N SER A 221 -1.54 -10.94 4.60
CA SER A 221 -0.45 -10.28 5.32
C SER A 221 0.08 -9.03 4.60
N GLY A 222 0.71 -8.14 5.36
CA GLY A 222 1.43 -7.00 4.80
C GLY A 222 2.64 -7.41 3.95
N ILE A 223 3.19 -8.62 4.15
CA ILE A 223 4.23 -9.19 3.29
C ILE A 223 3.66 -9.56 1.92
N ASP A 224 2.47 -10.16 1.85
CA ASP A 224 1.82 -10.48 0.58
C ASP A 224 1.51 -9.21 -0.21
N TRP A 225 1.00 -8.17 0.48
CA TRP A 225 0.81 -6.86 -0.15
C TRP A 225 2.14 -6.26 -0.64
N LEU A 226 3.20 -6.31 0.19
CA LEU A 226 4.52 -5.81 -0.19
C LEU A 226 5.06 -6.52 -1.45
N LYS A 227 4.88 -7.84 -1.56
CA LYS A 227 5.30 -8.63 -2.72
C LYS A 227 4.50 -8.27 -3.97
N GLU A 228 3.18 -8.21 -3.89
CA GLU A 228 2.34 -7.89 -5.04
C GLU A 228 2.57 -6.46 -5.56
N GLN A 229 2.75 -5.46 -4.66
CA GLN A 229 3.08 -4.10 -5.10
C GLN A 229 4.50 -4.02 -5.68
N ALA A 230 5.44 -4.86 -5.21
CA ALA A 230 6.79 -4.93 -5.74
C ALA A 230 6.81 -5.43 -7.18
N VAL A 231 6.09 -6.51 -7.50
CA VAL A 231 5.95 -7.03 -8.86
C VAL A 231 5.45 -5.94 -9.82
N ALA A 232 4.32 -5.31 -9.50
CA ALA A 232 3.76 -4.24 -10.32
C ALA A 232 4.69 -3.02 -10.42
N GLY A 233 5.29 -2.63 -9.30
CA GLY A 233 6.16 -1.47 -9.19
C GLY A 233 7.49 -1.61 -9.91
N TYR A 234 8.15 -2.76 -9.77
CA TYR A 234 9.46 -2.99 -10.38
C TYR A 234 9.40 -3.01 -11.91
N ARG A 235 8.34 -3.59 -12.48
CA ARG A 235 8.08 -3.50 -13.91
C ARG A 235 7.95 -2.03 -14.37
N LEU A 236 7.22 -1.20 -13.65
CA LEU A 236 7.09 0.23 -13.97
C LEU A 236 8.43 0.97 -13.86
N MET A 237 9.23 0.66 -12.83
CA MET A 237 10.52 1.29 -12.58
C MET A 237 11.53 0.94 -13.67
N THR A 238 11.68 -0.35 -13.99
CA THR A 238 12.74 -0.85 -14.86
C THR A 238 12.34 -0.95 -16.33
N GLY A 239 11.06 -1.19 -16.61
CA GLY A 239 10.56 -1.55 -17.94
C GLY A 239 10.85 -3.02 -18.31
N ILE A 240 11.33 -3.84 -17.37
CA ILE A 240 11.65 -5.26 -17.53
C ILE A 240 10.69 -6.07 -16.65
N GLU A 241 10.20 -7.20 -17.17
CA GLU A 241 9.36 -8.10 -16.38
C GLU A 241 10.17 -8.70 -15.21
N PRO A 242 9.66 -8.60 -13.97
CA PRO A 242 10.31 -9.23 -12.82
C PRO A 242 10.04 -10.74 -12.79
N ASP A 243 10.94 -11.50 -12.18
CA ASP A 243 10.67 -12.89 -11.82
C ASP A 243 9.65 -12.92 -10.66
N GLU A 244 8.36 -12.99 -11.02
CA GLU A 244 7.28 -13.00 -10.05
C GLU A 244 7.34 -14.19 -9.09
N ALA A 245 7.78 -15.37 -9.57
CA ALA A 245 7.85 -16.57 -8.73
C ALA A 245 8.91 -16.39 -7.64
N SER A 246 10.08 -15.88 -8.02
CA SER A 246 11.17 -15.59 -7.07
C SER A 246 10.79 -14.47 -6.08
N VAL A 247 10.07 -13.43 -6.52
CA VAL A 247 9.56 -12.39 -5.61
C VAL A 247 8.58 -12.97 -4.60
N ARG A 248 7.63 -13.82 -5.03
CA ARG A 248 6.65 -14.44 -4.12
C ARG A 248 7.29 -15.43 -3.14
N ALA A 249 8.32 -16.16 -3.56
CA ALA A 249 9.06 -17.07 -2.69
C ALA A 249 10.02 -16.34 -1.72
N CYS A 250 10.44 -15.13 -2.06
CA CYS A 250 11.34 -14.34 -1.21
C CYS A 250 10.68 -13.97 0.11
N CYS A 251 11.47 -13.94 1.20
CA CYS A 251 11.02 -13.45 2.51
C CYS A 251 9.76 -14.17 3.04
N ALA A 252 9.61 -15.46 2.74
CA ALA A 252 8.61 -16.29 3.41
C ALA A 252 8.90 -16.33 4.92
N PRO A 253 7.89 -16.28 5.79
CA PRO A 253 8.09 -16.54 7.20
C PRO A 253 8.70 -17.93 7.35
N GLN A 254 9.79 -18.03 8.14
CA GLN A 254 10.39 -19.31 8.52
C GLN A 254 9.50 -20.04 9.52
#